data_f4f867d888cba4b65641c67b5b5d5e60
#
_entry.id   f4f867d888cba4b65641c67b5b5d5e60
#
_cell.length_a   1.000
_cell.length_b   1.000
_cell.length_c   1.000
_cell.angle_alpha   90.00
_cell.angle_beta   90.00
_cell.angle_gamma   90.00
#
_symmetry.space_group_name_H-M   'P 1'
#
loop_
_entity.id
_entity.type
_entity.pdbx_description
1 polymer ?
#
loop_
_entity_poly.entity_id
_entity_poly.type
_entity_poly.pdbx_seq_one_letter_code
_entity_poly.pdbx_strand_id
1 'polypeptide(L)'
;MKRFILSLFVLVVSMSAFAQDDYLKDIPATEAMSKKVAELFRQNKIKLAFDALSPYWPLPENEIESSEEKTIKYVNMLSDRIGSPIGILKVKTETIGDIAIRETYLVRYEVSAIRLKFTYYKNEDGWIVNGFMWDDTFSEEFE
;
A
#
# COMPACT_ATOMS: atom_id res chain seq x y z
N MET A 1 51.30 40.98 -21.60
CA MET A 1 50.96 39.70 -20.92
C MET A 1 49.56 39.81 -20.36
N LYS A 2 48.60 39.18 -21.08
CA LYS A 2 47.18 39.16 -20.62
C LYS A 2 46.99 37.91 -19.77
N ARG A 3 46.75 38.10 -18.48
CA ARG A 3 46.39 36.99 -17.57
C ARG A 3 44.89 36.72 -17.74
N PHE A 4 44.57 35.58 -18.33
CA PHE A 4 43.21 35.03 -18.34
C PHE A 4 42.95 34.36 -16.96
N ILE A 5 42.07 34.98 -16.15
CA ILE A 5 41.54 34.35 -14.94
C ILE A 5 40.33 33.52 -15.39
N LEU A 6 40.52 32.18 -15.43
CA LEU A 6 39.47 31.24 -15.68
C LEU A 6 38.65 31.06 -14.39
N SER A 7 37.49 31.73 -14.31
CA SER A 7 36.57 31.60 -13.19
C SER A 7 35.82 30.27 -13.32
N LEU A 8 36.19 29.28 -12.52
CA LEU A 8 35.51 27.98 -12.42
C LEU A 8 34.24 28.16 -11.62
N PHE A 9 33.11 28.28 -12.32
CA PHE A 9 31.78 28.31 -11.69
C PHE A 9 31.39 26.88 -11.30
N VAL A 10 31.62 26.50 -10.04
CA VAL A 10 31.16 25.24 -9.48
C VAL A 10 29.65 25.34 -9.25
N LEU A 11 28.88 24.76 -10.14
CA LEU A 11 27.43 24.61 -9.99
C LEU A 11 27.16 23.53 -8.92
N VAL A 12 26.94 23.94 -7.69
CA VAL A 12 26.48 23.05 -6.62
C VAL A 12 25.01 22.76 -6.88
N VAL A 13 24.74 21.62 -7.54
CA VAL A 13 23.39 21.08 -7.63
C VAL A 13 23.04 20.54 -6.26
N SER A 14 22.31 21.33 -5.49
CA SER A 14 21.67 20.86 -4.25
C SER A 14 20.63 19.82 -4.61
N MET A 15 20.97 18.54 -4.55
CA MET A 15 19.99 17.46 -4.53
C MET A 15 19.23 17.60 -3.22
N SER A 16 18.07 18.25 -3.26
CA SER A 16 17.09 18.18 -2.19
C SER A 16 16.63 16.73 -2.14
N ALA A 17 17.18 15.97 -1.22
CA ALA A 17 16.62 14.68 -0.85
C ALA A 17 15.24 14.99 -0.26
N PHE A 18 14.18 14.78 -1.03
CA PHE A 18 12.83 14.75 -0.48
C PHE A 18 12.78 13.55 0.45
N ALA A 19 12.90 13.80 1.76
CA ALA A 19 12.59 12.79 2.75
C ALA A 19 11.14 12.38 2.53
N GLN A 20 10.90 11.08 2.31
CA GLN A 20 9.55 10.56 2.20
C GLN A 20 8.89 10.68 3.58
N ASP A 21 7.70 11.30 3.63
CA ASP A 21 6.92 11.35 4.86
C ASP A 21 6.51 9.95 5.28
N ASP A 22 6.63 9.63 6.58
CA ASP A 22 6.22 8.34 7.15
C ASP A 22 4.71 8.27 7.44
N TYR A 23 3.95 9.16 6.84
CA TYR A 23 2.49 9.26 6.98
C TYR A 23 1.81 9.70 5.68
N LEU A 24 0.54 9.33 5.55
CA LEU A 24 -0.34 9.80 4.49
C LEU A 24 -1.03 11.09 4.96
N LYS A 25 -1.11 12.08 4.08
CA LYS A 25 -1.49 13.45 4.48
C LYS A 25 -2.98 13.64 4.76
N ASP A 26 -3.85 12.88 4.10
CA ASP A 26 -5.30 13.06 4.13
C ASP A 26 -6.05 11.77 3.77
N ILE A 27 -7.38 11.81 3.87
CA ILE A 27 -8.27 10.70 3.53
C ILE A 27 -8.14 10.29 2.04
N PRO A 28 -8.11 11.21 1.07
CA PRO A 28 -7.85 10.84 -0.32
C PRO A 28 -6.56 10.05 -0.53
N ALA A 29 -5.51 10.34 0.25
CA ALA A 29 -4.25 9.60 0.19
C ALA A 29 -4.39 8.17 0.73
N THR A 30 -5.21 7.94 1.78
CA THR A 30 -5.52 6.58 2.26
C THR A 30 -6.31 5.79 1.23
N GLU A 31 -7.29 6.40 0.59
CA GLU A 31 -8.08 5.78 -0.48
C GLU A 31 -7.21 5.41 -1.69
N ALA A 32 -6.33 6.30 -2.10
CA ALA A 32 -5.39 6.05 -3.18
C ALA A 32 -4.43 4.90 -2.86
N MET A 33 -3.96 4.80 -1.61
CA MET A 33 -3.11 3.71 -1.15
C MET A 33 -3.83 2.37 -1.21
N SER A 34 -5.03 2.27 -0.66
CA SER A 34 -5.84 1.05 -0.67
C SER A 34 -6.11 0.57 -2.09
N LYS A 35 -6.52 1.48 -2.98
CA LYS A 35 -6.76 1.17 -4.39
C LYS A 35 -5.50 0.68 -5.10
N LYS A 36 -4.37 1.35 -4.88
CA LYS A 36 -3.08 0.97 -5.43
C LYS A 36 -2.68 -0.44 -5.02
N VAL A 37 -2.81 -0.76 -3.73
CA VAL A 37 -2.47 -2.10 -3.20
C VAL A 37 -3.40 -3.16 -3.76
N ALA A 38 -4.71 -2.90 -3.81
CA ALA A 38 -5.68 -3.81 -4.41
C ALA A 38 -5.36 -4.11 -5.88
N GLU A 39 -4.98 -3.10 -6.65
CA GLU A 39 -4.59 -3.26 -8.06
C GLU A 39 -3.27 -4.03 -8.20
N LEU A 40 -2.31 -3.85 -7.30
CA LEU A 40 -1.07 -4.64 -7.27
C LEU A 40 -1.34 -6.11 -6.95
N PHE A 41 -2.29 -6.40 -6.04
CA PHE A 41 -2.77 -7.77 -5.80
C PHE A 41 -3.39 -8.38 -7.06
N ARG A 42 -4.25 -7.63 -7.76
CA ARG A 42 -4.84 -8.06 -9.03
C ARG A 42 -3.78 -8.40 -10.08
N GLN A 43 -2.68 -7.66 -10.11
CA GLN A 43 -1.55 -7.91 -11.00
C GLN A 43 -0.60 -9.01 -10.53
N ASN A 44 -0.89 -9.64 -9.39
CA ASN A 44 -0.01 -10.60 -8.70
C ASN A 44 1.37 -10.00 -8.34
N LYS A 45 1.41 -8.71 -8.06
CA LYS A 45 2.61 -7.97 -7.64
C LYS A 45 2.60 -7.74 -6.13
N ILE A 46 2.51 -8.84 -5.37
CA ILE A 46 2.35 -8.82 -3.91
C ILE A 46 3.51 -8.10 -3.21
N LYS A 47 4.75 -8.36 -3.64
CA LYS A 47 5.91 -7.66 -3.08
C LYS A 47 5.78 -6.15 -3.20
N LEU A 48 5.41 -5.64 -4.36
CA LEU A 48 5.22 -4.20 -4.58
C LEU A 48 4.07 -3.63 -3.75
N ALA A 49 3.05 -4.44 -3.45
CA ALA A 49 1.96 -4.06 -2.56
C ALA A 49 2.47 -3.84 -1.12
N PHE A 50 3.28 -4.74 -0.60
CA PHE A 50 3.93 -4.58 0.71
C PHE A 50 4.95 -3.44 0.73
N ASP A 51 5.74 -3.28 -0.33
CA ASP A 51 6.67 -2.16 -0.48
C ASP A 51 5.95 -0.80 -0.45
N ALA A 52 4.73 -0.72 -0.99
CA ALA A 52 3.91 0.48 -0.94
C ALA A 52 3.38 0.81 0.46
N LEU A 53 3.01 -0.19 1.25
CA LEU A 53 2.49 -0.04 2.61
C LEU A 53 3.60 0.23 3.64
N SER A 54 4.76 -0.40 3.45
CA SER A 54 5.85 -0.44 4.43
C SER A 54 6.27 0.93 4.97
N PRO A 55 6.45 1.99 4.17
CA PRO A 55 6.87 3.29 4.67
C PRO A 55 5.90 3.93 5.67
N TYR A 56 4.62 3.54 5.60
CA TYR A 56 3.54 4.10 6.42
C TYR A 56 3.07 3.15 7.52
N TRP A 57 3.67 1.97 7.61
CA TRP A 57 3.29 0.92 8.53
C TRP A 57 4.35 0.75 9.62
N PRO A 58 4.09 1.22 10.86
CA PRO A 58 5.09 1.21 11.92
C PRO A 58 5.28 -0.17 12.55
N LEU A 59 5.60 -1.16 11.73
CA LEU A 59 6.01 -2.49 12.16
C LEU A 59 7.50 -2.70 11.89
N PRO A 60 8.16 -3.57 12.65
CA PRO A 60 9.51 -4.02 12.33
C PRO A 60 9.58 -4.64 10.93
N GLU A 61 10.64 -4.34 10.19
CA GLU A 61 10.82 -4.79 8.80
C GLU A 61 10.69 -6.32 8.66
N ASN A 62 11.27 -7.07 9.59
CA ASN A 62 11.19 -8.53 9.59
C ASN A 62 9.75 -9.07 9.76
N GLU A 63 8.86 -8.36 10.44
CA GLU A 63 7.45 -8.73 10.55
C GLU A 63 6.71 -8.48 9.24
N ILE A 64 7.00 -7.37 8.56
CA ILE A 64 6.43 -7.05 7.25
C ILE A 64 6.90 -8.07 6.21
N GLU A 65 8.20 -8.38 6.16
CA GLU A 65 8.77 -9.40 5.28
C GLU A 65 8.16 -10.78 5.51
N SER A 66 8.01 -11.19 6.77
CA SER A 66 7.38 -12.48 7.10
C SER A 66 5.92 -12.54 6.64
N SER A 67 5.18 -11.45 6.79
CA SER A 67 3.79 -11.34 6.31
C SER A 67 3.73 -11.38 4.78
N GLU A 68 4.64 -10.69 4.11
CA GLU A 68 4.77 -10.70 2.65
C GLU A 68 4.99 -12.11 2.10
N GLU A 69 5.98 -12.82 2.61
CA GLU A 69 6.32 -14.18 2.17
C GLU A 69 5.14 -15.15 2.33
N LYS A 70 4.47 -15.10 3.47
CA LYS A 70 3.27 -15.92 3.73
C LYS A 70 2.14 -15.57 2.76
N THR A 71 1.95 -14.29 2.47
CA THR A 71 0.93 -13.81 1.55
C THR A 71 1.19 -14.28 0.13
N ILE A 72 2.42 -14.13 -0.36
CA ILE A 72 2.83 -14.60 -1.70
C ILE A 72 2.54 -16.08 -1.85
N LYS A 73 2.98 -16.87 -0.89
CA LYS A 73 2.78 -18.34 -0.92
C LYS A 73 1.31 -18.72 -0.96
N TYR A 74 0.48 -18.08 -0.12
CA TYR A 74 -0.94 -18.42 -0.03
C TYR A 74 -1.73 -17.93 -1.23
N VAL A 75 -1.48 -16.72 -1.72
CA VAL A 75 -2.15 -16.17 -2.92
C VAL A 75 -1.84 -17.01 -4.15
N ASN A 76 -0.59 -17.46 -4.31
CA ASN A 76 -0.22 -18.36 -5.40
C ASN A 76 -0.96 -19.71 -5.30
N MET A 77 -1.10 -20.25 -4.10
CA MET A 77 -1.85 -21.50 -3.88
C MET A 77 -3.36 -21.32 -4.16
N LEU A 78 -3.94 -20.17 -3.77
CA LEU A 78 -5.34 -19.88 -4.04
C LEU A 78 -5.61 -19.67 -5.52
N SER A 79 -4.74 -18.99 -6.25
CA SER A 79 -4.93 -18.68 -7.68
C SER A 79 -5.04 -19.94 -8.53
N ASP A 80 -4.38 -21.03 -8.14
CA ASP A 80 -4.54 -22.35 -8.79
C ASP A 80 -5.97 -22.91 -8.65
N ARG A 81 -6.71 -22.47 -7.63
CA ARG A 81 -8.08 -22.94 -7.33
C ARG A 81 -9.17 -22.00 -7.83
N ILE A 82 -8.92 -20.70 -7.81
CA ILE A 82 -9.94 -19.68 -8.08
C ILE A 82 -9.76 -18.99 -9.43
N GLY A 83 -8.73 -19.35 -10.18
CA GLY A 83 -8.48 -18.84 -11.53
C GLY A 83 -7.71 -17.52 -11.57
N SER A 84 -7.81 -16.83 -12.68
CA SER A 84 -7.10 -15.59 -12.92
C SER A 84 -7.83 -14.37 -12.34
N PRO A 85 -7.10 -13.34 -11.89
CA PRO A 85 -7.72 -12.10 -11.42
C PRO A 85 -8.36 -11.34 -12.58
N ILE A 86 -9.57 -10.83 -12.36
CA ILE A 86 -10.40 -10.15 -13.39
C ILE A 86 -10.77 -8.71 -13.03
N GLY A 87 -10.48 -8.25 -11.82
CA GLY A 87 -10.78 -6.87 -11.42
C GLY A 87 -10.66 -6.66 -9.92
N ILE A 88 -10.96 -5.42 -9.52
CA ILE A 88 -11.08 -5.01 -8.12
C ILE A 88 -12.45 -4.37 -7.88
N LEU A 89 -12.94 -4.45 -6.66
CA LEU A 89 -14.17 -3.81 -6.21
C LEU A 89 -13.95 -3.20 -4.82
N LYS A 90 -14.23 -1.91 -4.66
CA LYS A 90 -14.35 -1.31 -3.33
C LYS A 90 -15.71 -1.69 -2.74
N VAL A 91 -15.72 -2.37 -1.60
CA VAL A 91 -16.94 -2.83 -0.94
C VAL A 91 -17.52 -1.74 -0.05
N LYS A 92 -16.71 -1.21 0.87
CA LYS A 92 -17.15 -0.23 1.86
C LYS A 92 -16.00 0.54 2.47
N THR A 93 -16.39 1.65 3.10
CA THR A 93 -15.54 2.43 4.02
C THR A 93 -16.26 2.52 5.36
N GLU A 94 -15.54 2.23 6.45
CA GLU A 94 -16.03 2.34 7.82
C GLU A 94 -15.14 3.33 8.56
N THR A 95 -15.70 4.10 9.48
CA THR A 95 -14.97 5.11 10.25
C THR A 95 -15.24 5.01 11.74
N ILE A 96 -14.24 5.38 12.54
CA ILE A 96 -14.39 5.64 13.96
C ILE A 96 -14.06 7.12 14.17
N GLY A 97 -15.12 7.95 14.36
CA GLY A 97 -14.93 9.40 14.44
C GLY A 97 -14.10 9.93 13.26
N ASP A 98 -13.13 10.78 13.57
CA ASP A 98 -12.15 11.32 12.63
C ASP A 98 -10.74 10.71 12.80
N ILE A 99 -10.62 9.62 13.56
CA ILE A 99 -9.33 9.05 13.96
C ILE A 99 -8.98 7.72 13.28
N ALA A 100 -9.96 7.01 12.73
CA ALA A 100 -9.70 5.72 12.09
C ALA A 100 -10.60 5.50 10.89
N ILE A 101 -10.04 4.85 9.87
CA ILE A 101 -10.73 4.47 8.64
C ILE A 101 -10.39 3.02 8.34
N ARG A 102 -11.41 2.24 7.99
CA ARG A 102 -11.23 0.91 7.41
C ARG A 102 -11.84 0.87 6.02
N GLU A 103 -11.04 0.47 5.06
CA GLU A 103 -11.49 0.25 3.69
C GLU A 103 -11.41 -1.22 3.32
N THR A 104 -12.48 -1.74 2.75
CA THR A 104 -12.59 -3.13 2.29
C THR A 104 -12.67 -3.17 0.78
N TYR A 105 -11.77 -3.94 0.18
CA TYR A 105 -11.70 -4.22 -1.25
C TYR A 105 -11.83 -5.71 -1.51
N LEU A 106 -12.36 -6.06 -2.66
CA LEU A 106 -12.26 -7.40 -3.23
C LEU A 106 -11.35 -7.37 -4.44
N VAL A 107 -10.42 -8.30 -4.50
CA VAL A 107 -9.74 -8.69 -5.74
C VAL A 107 -10.55 -9.83 -6.32
N ARG A 108 -11.16 -9.59 -7.47
CA ARG A 108 -12.05 -10.54 -8.14
C ARG A 108 -11.25 -11.49 -9.01
N TYR A 109 -11.55 -12.78 -8.88
CA TYR A 109 -11.02 -13.87 -9.69
C TYR A 109 -12.16 -14.53 -10.45
N GLU A 110 -11.84 -15.44 -11.36
CA GLU A 110 -12.86 -16.14 -12.20
C GLU A 110 -13.88 -16.92 -11.38
N VAL A 111 -13.48 -17.50 -10.26
CA VAL A 111 -14.33 -18.41 -9.46
C VAL A 111 -14.70 -17.82 -8.09
N SER A 112 -13.88 -16.93 -7.53
CA SER A 112 -14.06 -16.38 -6.18
C SER A 112 -13.39 -15.01 -6.06
N ALA A 113 -13.21 -14.53 -4.83
CA ALA A 113 -12.53 -13.27 -4.54
C ALA A 113 -11.65 -13.38 -3.32
N ILE A 114 -10.58 -12.58 -3.29
CA ILE A 114 -9.76 -12.31 -2.10
C ILE A 114 -10.20 -10.97 -1.54
N ARG A 115 -10.48 -10.93 -0.24
CA ARG A 115 -10.87 -9.73 0.48
C ARG A 115 -9.65 -9.09 1.12
N LEU A 116 -9.47 -7.78 0.89
CA LEU A 116 -8.43 -6.95 1.49
C LEU A 116 -9.07 -5.95 2.43
N LYS A 117 -8.54 -5.83 3.65
CA LYS A 117 -8.97 -4.84 4.65
C LYS A 117 -7.79 -3.98 5.04
N PHE A 118 -7.94 -2.68 4.86
CA PHE A 118 -6.95 -1.67 5.21
C PHE A 118 -7.47 -0.86 6.38
N THR A 119 -6.73 -0.80 7.48
CA THR A 119 -7.05 0.05 8.62
C THR A 119 -6.00 1.14 8.74
N TYR A 120 -6.45 2.38 8.72
CA TYR A 120 -5.63 3.57 8.92
C TYR A 120 -6.00 4.24 10.23
N TYR A 121 -5.01 4.78 10.90
CA TYR A 121 -5.15 5.53 12.13
C TYR A 121 -4.53 6.91 11.97
N LYS A 122 -5.21 7.93 12.46
CA LYS A 122 -4.75 9.31 12.43
C LYS A 122 -4.01 9.63 13.71
N ASN A 123 -2.71 9.97 13.59
CA ASN A 123 -1.90 10.52 14.68
C ASN A 123 -1.75 12.05 14.52
N GLU A 124 -0.84 12.66 15.27
CA GLU A 124 -0.58 14.09 15.23
C GLU A 124 -0.02 14.58 13.88
N ASP A 125 0.70 13.72 13.16
CA ASP A 125 1.36 14.05 11.89
C ASP A 125 0.48 13.79 10.66
N GLY A 126 -0.39 12.78 10.73
CA GLY A 126 -1.25 12.37 9.62
C GLY A 126 -1.79 10.95 9.78
N TRP A 127 -2.02 10.27 8.66
CA TRP A 127 -2.57 8.92 8.64
C TRP A 127 -1.47 7.88 8.47
N ILE A 128 -1.48 6.85 9.30
CA ILE A 128 -0.58 5.69 9.22
C ILE A 128 -1.38 4.42 8.92
N VAL A 129 -0.72 3.42 8.36
CA VAL A 129 -1.27 2.07 8.25
C VAL A 129 -1.23 1.44 9.65
N ASN A 130 -2.39 1.18 10.23
CA ASN A 130 -2.51 0.49 11.52
C ASN A 130 -2.60 -1.03 11.32
N GLY A 131 -3.25 -1.47 10.24
CA GLY A 131 -3.40 -2.87 9.91
C GLY A 131 -3.70 -3.10 8.45
N PHE A 132 -3.20 -4.21 7.94
CA PHE A 132 -3.53 -4.76 6.65
C PHE A 132 -3.79 -6.24 6.80
N MET A 133 -4.96 -6.67 6.34
CA MET A 133 -5.41 -8.07 6.41
C MET A 133 -5.96 -8.49 5.06
N TRP A 134 -5.85 -9.77 4.75
CA TRP A 134 -6.53 -10.37 3.63
C TRP A 134 -7.01 -11.78 3.99
N ASP A 135 -8.08 -12.20 3.36
CA ASP A 135 -8.66 -13.54 3.49
C ASP A 135 -9.46 -13.91 2.22
N ASP A 136 -9.95 -15.13 2.17
CA ASP A 136 -10.75 -15.65 1.08
C ASP A 136 -12.25 -15.79 1.42
N THR A 137 -12.70 -15.14 2.49
CA THR A 137 -14.07 -15.22 3.01
C THR A 137 -14.90 -14.00 2.60
N PHE A 138 -14.93 -13.67 1.30
CA PHE A 138 -15.68 -12.51 0.80
C PHE A 138 -17.18 -12.57 1.12
N SER A 139 -17.73 -13.76 1.35
CA SER A 139 -19.13 -13.97 1.72
C SER A 139 -19.52 -13.33 3.06
N GLU A 140 -18.56 -13.01 3.92
CA GLU A 140 -18.80 -12.24 5.13
C GLU A 140 -19.17 -10.77 4.86
N GLU A 141 -19.06 -10.31 3.62
CA GLU A 141 -19.47 -8.96 3.22
C GLU A 141 -20.94 -8.89 2.78
N PHE A 142 -21.68 -9.99 2.77
CA PHE A 142 -23.13 -9.96 2.62
C PHE A 142 -23.77 -9.40 3.89
N GLU A 143 -24.67 -8.44 3.72
CA GLU A 143 -25.50 -7.86 4.79
C GLU A 143 -26.80 -8.64 4.97
#